data_3c1812e276ec9e96a36eca6edbc10b7d
#
_entry.id   3c1812e276ec9e96a36eca6edbc10b7d
#
_cell.length_a   1.000
_cell.length_b   1.000
_cell.length_c   1.000
_cell.angle_alpha   90.00
_cell.angle_beta   90.00
_cell.angle_gamma   90.00
#
_symmetry.space_group_name_H-M   'P 1'
#
loop_
_entity.id
_entity.type
_entity.pdbx_description
1 polymer ?
#
loop_
_entity_poly.entity_id
_entity_poly.type
_entity_poly.pdbx_seq_one_letter_code
_entity_poly.pdbx_strand_id
1 'polypeptide(L)'
;TIGAQIHEAVSEHKKISKKEVRERAGEIMKKIGLDDSDRVLDSYPFELSGGMNQRVGICTAMILHPNLLLADEPTSALDVTVQKQVAEELLLMRKEYNTAMILVTHNIGVVRMMADRILVLQNGQVRDYGATEEVLDHPKDPYTKKLMSSVLHLKRAENQEVR
;
A
#
# COMPACT_ATOMS: atom_id res chain seq x y z
N THR A 1 -23.38 1.66 3.64
CA THR A 1 -22.34 2.65 3.95
C THR A 1 -21.00 1.96 4.22
N ILE A 2 -19.90 2.71 4.19
CA ILE A 2 -18.56 2.26 4.54
C ILE A 2 -18.54 1.60 5.93
N GLY A 3 -19.09 2.27 6.93
CA GLY A 3 -19.14 1.74 8.30
C GLY A 3 -19.90 0.42 8.43
N ALA A 4 -20.93 0.21 7.62
CA ALA A 4 -21.66 -1.06 7.58
C ALA A 4 -20.81 -2.18 6.97
N GLN A 5 -20.09 -1.90 5.88
CA GLN A 5 -19.19 -2.86 5.21
C GLN A 5 -18.02 -3.26 6.11
N ILE A 6 -17.38 -2.29 6.78
CA ILE A 6 -16.30 -2.57 7.74
C ILE A 6 -16.84 -3.43 8.89
N HIS A 7 -18.00 -3.09 9.44
CA HIS A 7 -18.61 -3.88 10.52
C HIS A 7 -18.91 -5.32 10.08
N GLU A 8 -19.46 -5.51 8.88
CA GLU A 8 -19.74 -6.84 8.32
C GLU A 8 -18.45 -7.65 8.18
N ALA A 9 -17.42 -7.10 7.51
CA ALA A 9 -16.13 -7.76 7.33
C ALA A 9 -15.46 -8.16 8.66
N VAL A 10 -15.52 -7.30 9.67
CA VAL A 10 -14.92 -7.57 10.98
C VAL A 10 -15.73 -8.59 11.77
N SER A 11 -17.07 -8.55 11.65
CA SER A 11 -17.97 -9.45 12.39
C SER A 11 -17.84 -10.91 12.00
N GLU A 12 -17.38 -11.20 10.78
CA GLU A 12 -17.06 -12.57 10.33
C GLU A 12 -15.93 -13.21 11.17
N HIS A 13 -15.06 -12.38 11.74
CA HIS A 13 -13.86 -12.85 12.45
C HIS A 13 -13.94 -12.64 13.96
N LYS A 14 -14.69 -11.63 14.42
CA LYS A 14 -14.75 -11.26 15.83
C LYS A 14 -16.11 -10.67 16.19
N LYS A 15 -16.68 -11.11 17.31
CA LYS A 15 -17.88 -10.44 17.87
C LYS A 15 -17.49 -9.03 18.34
N ILE A 16 -17.98 -8.02 17.65
CA ILE A 16 -17.67 -6.61 17.90
C ILE A 16 -18.91 -5.75 17.66
N SER A 17 -19.10 -4.74 18.47
CA SER A 17 -20.23 -3.81 18.31
C SER A 17 -19.95 -2.79 17.19
N LYS A 18 -21.03 -2.27 16.56
CA LYS A 18 -20.91 -1.19 15.57
C LYS A 18 -20.19 0.04 16.13
N LYS A 19 -20.42 0.35 17.41
CA LYS A 19 -19.75 1.47 18.09
C LYS A 19 -18.24 1.26 18.16
N GLU A 20 -17.81 0.09 18.61
CA GLU A 20 -16.38 -0.25 18.71
C GLU A 20 -15.70 -0.27 17.34
N VAL A 21 -16.38 -0.76 16.29
CA VAL A 21 -15.87 -0.68 14.91
C VAL A 21 -15.66 0.77 14.48
N ARG A 22 -16.63 1.67 14.73
CA ARG A 22 -16.48 3.09 14.40
C ARG A 22 -15.31 3.75 15.13
N GLU A 23 -15.15 3.47 16.42
CA GLU A 23 -14.05 3.99 17.22
C GLU A 23 -12.69 3.54 16.66
N ARG A 24 -12.51 2.24 16.45
CA ARG A 24 -11.26 1.69 15.89
C ARG A 24 -10.98 2.17 14.46
N ALA A 25 -12.00 2.18 13.62
CA ALA A 25 -11.86 2.69 12.25
C ALA A 25 -11.49 4.17 12.25
N GLY A 26 -12.10 4.99 13.11
CA GLY A 26 -11.78 6.41 13.25
C GLY A 26 -10.33 6.65 13.67
N GLU A 27 -9.80 5.87 14.61
CA GLU A 27 -8.39 5.95 15.01
C GLU A 27 -7.42 5.66 13.84
N ILE A 28 -7.71 4.60 13.06
CA ILE A 28 -6.90 4.24 11.90
C ILE A 28 -7.04 5.29 10.80
N MET A 29 -8.26 5.69 10.47
CA MET A 29 -8.56 6.69 9.43
C MET A 29 -7.83 8.01 9.70
N LYS A 30 -7.81 8.47 10.95
CA LYS A 30 -7.06 9.67 11.34
C LYS A 30 -5.56 9.53 11.08
N LYS A 31 -4.97 8.36 11.34
CA LYS A 31 -3.54 8.10 11.09
C LYS A 31 -3.19 8.14 9.60
N ILE A 32 -4.13 7.79 8.73
CA ILE A 32 -3.94 7.76 7.26
C ILE A 32 -4.59 8.97 6.56
N GLY A 33 -4.80 10.08 7.27
CA GLY A 33 -5.24 11.35 6.70
C GLY A 33 -6.70 11.40 6.25
N LEU A 34 -7.57 10.56 6.83
CA LEU A 34 -9.02 10.65 6.72
C LEU A 34 -9.59 11.26 8.00
N ASP A 35 -9.39 12.57 8.20
CA ASP A 35 -9.69 13.25 9.46
C ASP A 35 -11.18 13.27 9.80
N ASP A 36 -12.05 13.40 8.79
CA ASP A 36 -13.51 13.36 8.95
C ASP A 36 -14.03 11.92 8.87
N SER A 37 -13.58 11.09 9.81
CA SER A 37 -13.89 9.66 9.82
C SER A 37 -15.38 9.36 9.94
N ASP A 38 -16.14 10.17 10.67
CA ASP A 38 -17.59 9.97 10.83
C ASP A 38 -18.32 10.17 9.50
N ARG A 39 -18.02 11.23 8.76
CA ARG A 39 -18.55 11.45 7.43
C ARG A 39 -18.17 10.31 6.48
N VAL A 40 -16.90 9.88 6.49
CA VAL A 40 -16.44 8.77 5.64
C VAL A 40 -17.18 7.47 5.96
N LEU A 41 -17.35 7.14 7.24
CA LEU A 41 -18.06 5.92 7.68
C LEU A 41 -19.56 5.94 7.32
N ASP A 42 -20.17 7.11 7.23
CA ASP A 42 -21.57 7.27 6.85
C ASP A 42 -21.76 7.40 5.32
N SER A 43 -20.69 7.64 4.56
CA SER A 43 -20.71 7.72 3.10
C SER A 43 -20.81 6.33 2.45
N TYR A 44 -21.17 6.34 1.15
CA TYR A 44 -21.07 5.18 0.27
C TYR A 44 -19.77 5.23 -0.53
N PRO A 45 -19.23 4.07 -1.02
CA PRO A 45 -17.99 4.05 -1.79
C PRO A 45 -17.97 4.97 -3.02
N PHE A 46 -19.09 5.12 -3.70
CA PHE A 46 -19.20 5.97 -4.89
C PHE A 46 -19.20 7.49 -4.58
N GLU A 47 -19.35 7.88 -3.31
CA GLU A 47 -19.24 9.25 -2.85
C GLU A 47 -17.80 9.66 -2.50
N LEU A 48 -16.87 8.69 -2.50
CA LEU A 48 -15.47 8.88 -2.16
C LEU A 48 -14.59 8.90 -3.41
N SER A 49 -13.47 9.64 -3.34
CA SER A 49 -12.43 9.56 -4.37
C SER A 49 -11.74 8.20 -4.37
N GLY A 50 -11.03 7.86 -5.46
CA GLY A 50 -10.26 6.62 -5.55
C GLY A 50 -9.25 6.46 -4.40
N GLY A 51 -8.50 7.53 -4.07
CA GLY A 51 -7.56 7.52 -2.96
C GLY A 51 -8.24 7.37 -1.59
N MET A 52 -9.43 7.95 -1.38
CA MET A 52 -10.20 7.74 -0.15
C MET A 52 -10.69 6.30 -0.03
N ASN A 53 -11.21 5.72 -1.12
CA ASN A 53 -11.62 4.31 -1.13
C ASN A 53 -10.45 3.38 -0.83
N GLN A 54 -9.26 3.67 -1.37
CA GLN A 54 -8.05 2.90 -1.08
C GLN A 54 -7.68 2.96 0.42
N ARG A 55 -7.74 4.15 1.03
CA ARG A 55 -7.51 4.32 2.46
C ARG A 55 -8.55 3.59 3.32
N VAL A 56 -9.82 3.60 2.90
CA VAL A 56 -10.87 2.79 3.54
C VAL A 56 -10.54 1.30 3.46
N GLY A 57 -10.01 0.82 2.33
CA GLY A 57 -9.53 -0.56 2.17
C GLY A 57 -8.40 -0.89 3.16
N ILE A 58 -7.40 0.00 3.29
CA ILE A 58 -6.32 -0.15 4.27
C ILE A 58 -6.88 -0.17 5.70
N CYS A 59 -7.76 0.75 6.04
CA CYS A 59 -8.42 0.78 7.35
C CYS A 59 -9.14 -0.54 7.65
N THR A 60 -9.92 -1.05 6.69
CA THR A 60 -10.66 -2.31 6.84
C THR A 60 -9.72 -3.50 7.07
N ALA A 61 -8.62 -3.57 6.33
CA ALA A 61 -7.64 -4.64 6.47
C ALA A 61 -6.89 -4.57 7.82
N MET A 62 -6.64 -3.36 8.33
CA MET A 62 -5.83 -3.14 9.54
C MET A 62 -6.63 -3.14 10.84
N ILE A 63 -7.97 -3.04 10.80
CA ILE A 63 -8.81 -2.88 12.00
C ILE A 63 -8.74 -4.05 12.99
N LEU A 64 -8.39 -5.24 12.51
CA LEU A 64 -8.19 -6.44 13.32
C LEU A 64 -6.73 -6.62 13.78
N HIS A 65 -5.85 -5.69 13.45
CA HIS A 65 -4.41 -5.73 13.73
C HIS A 65 -3.77 -7.06 13.26
N PRO A 66 -3.80 -7.35 11.96
CA PRO A 66 -3.30 -8.62 11.43
C PRO A 66 -1.78 -8.72 11.61
N ASN A 67 -1.28 -9.95 11.82
CA ASN A 67 0.16 -10.21 11.82
C ASN A 67 0.77 -10.13 10.40
N LEU A 68 -0.06 -10.36 9.37
CA LEU A 68 0.35 -10.33 7.96
C LEU A 68 -0.73 -9.64 7.13
N LEU A 69 -0.32 -8.64 6.35
CA LEU A 69 -1.14 -7.96 5.33
C LEU A 69 -0.72 -8.43 3.94
N LEU A 70 -1.68 -8.90 3.15
CA LEU A 70 -1.50 -9.18 1.73
C LEU A 70 -2.09 -8.01 0.93
N ALA A 71 -1.25 -7.32 0.18
CA ALA A 71 -1.65 -6.17 -0.63
C ALA A 71 -1.36 -6.45 -2.11
N ASP A 72 -2.42 -6.63 -2.88
CA ASP A 72 -2.35 -6.86 -4.32
C ASP A 72 -2.68 -5.58 -5.07
N GLU A 73 -1.70 -5.04 -5.78
CA GLU A 73 -1.78 -3.79 -6.54
C GLU A 73 -2.43 -2.62 -5.76
N PRO A 74 -2.01 -2.34 -4.49
CA PRO A 74 -2.71 -1.39 -3.63
C PRO A 74 -2.63 0.06 -4.10
N THR A 75 -1.85 0.35 -5.13
CA THR A 75 -1.68 1.69 -5.70
C THR A 75 -2.13 1.78 -7.16
N SER A 76 -2.71 0.72 -7.73
CA SER A 76 -3.20 0.72 -9.10
C SER A 76 -4.34 1.72 -9.29
N ALA A 77 -4.46 2.26 -10.51
CA ALA A 77 -5.47 3.27 -10.89
C ALA A 77 -5.44 4.60 -10.10
N LEU A 78 -4.36 4.88 -9.37
CA LEU A 78 -4.12 6.15 -8.68
C LEU A 78 -3.05 6.96 -9.44
N ASP A 79 -3.13 8.29 -9.36
CA ASP A 79 -2.05 9.15 -9.85
C ASP A 79 -0.77 9.00 -9.00
N VAL A 80 0.37 9.39 -9.57
CA VAL A 80 1.70 9.17 -8.96
C VAL A 80 1.82 9.77 -7.56
N THR A 81 1.18 10.91 -7.32
CA THR A 81 1.22 11.60 -6.02
C THR A 81 0.45 10.80 -4.98
N VAL A 82 -0.75 10.35 -5.34
CA VAL A 82 -1.60 9.53 -4.44
C VAL A 82 -1.00 8.14 -4.23
N GLN A 83 -0.38 7.53 -5.26
CA GLN A 83 0.37 6.27 -5.10
C GLN A 83 1.44 6.38 -4.01
N LYS A 84 2.23 7.47 -4.03
CA LYS A 84 3.26 7.70 -3.02
C LYS A 84 2.65 7.84 -1.63
N GLN A 85 1.57 8.63 -1.48
CA GLN A 85 0.89 8.80 -0.21
C GLN A 85 0.37 7.47 0.36
N VAL A 86 -0.32 6.67 -0.46
CA VAL A 86 -0.82 5.34 -0.06
C VAL A 86 0.31 4.42 0.38
N ALA A 87 1.45 4.45 -0.31
CA ALA A 87 2.60 3.65 0.07
C ALA A 87 3.21 4.12 1.41
N GLU A 88 3.29 5.43 1.66
CA GLU A 88 3.72 5.99 2.95
C GLU A 88 2.76 5.61 4.09
N GLU A 89 1.46 5.62 3.83
CA GLU A 89 0.42 5.20 4.78
C GLU A 89 0.51 3.71 5.12
N LEU A 90 0.75 2.85 4.12
CA LEU A 90 1.00 1.42 4.34
C LEU A 90 2.26 1.17 5.18
N LEU A 91 3.35 1.91 4.92
CA LEU A 91 4.57 1.85 5.74
C LEU A 91 4.32 2.31 7.17
N LEU A 92 3.54 3.37 7.36
CA LEU A 92 3.13 3.84 8.68
C LEU A 92 2.35 2.75 9.42
N MET A 93 1.35 2.15 8.77
CA MET A 93 0.54 1.07 9.36
C MET A 93 1.41 -0.15 9.71
N ARG A 94 2.31 -0.55 8.81
CA ARG A 94 3.27 -1.63 9.06
C ARG A 94 4.07 -1.39 10.36
N LYS A 95 4.58 -0.19 10.53
CA LYS A 95 5.39 0.20 11.69
C LYS A 95 4.56 0.28 12.98
N GLU A 96 3.41 0.96 12.93
CA GLU A 96 2.54 1.19 14.08
C GLU A 96 1.97 -0.11 14.66
N TYR A 97 1.58 -1.04 13.80
CA TYR A 97 0.94 -2.29 14.20
C TYR A 97 1.89 -3.50 14.17
N ASN A 98 3.18 -3.28 13.86
CA ASN A 98 4.17 -4.36 13.72
C ASN A 98 3.68 -5.51 12.81
N THR A 99 3.02 -5.15 11.70
CA THR A 99 2.42 -6.07 10.74
C THR A 99 3.43 -6.42 9.65
N ALA A 100 3.66 -7.70 9.37
CA ALA A 100 4.38 -8.11 8.17
C ALA A 100 3.54 -7.83 6.92
N MET A 101 4.18 -7.58 5.76
CA MET A 101 3.47 -7.27 4.54
C MET A 101 4.04 -8.05 3.35
N ILE A 102 3.14 -8.63 2.54
CA ILE A 102 3.46 -9.10 1.20
C ILE A 102 2.75 -8.17 0.22
N LEU A 103 3.56 -7.49 -0.60
CA LEU A 103 3.09 -6.55 -1.60
C LEU A 103 3.28 -7.14 -2.99
N VAL A 104 2.22 -7.25 -3.77
CA VAL A 104 2.28 -7.56 -5.20
C VAL A 104 2.06 -6.27 -5.97
N THR A 105 3.01 -5.91 -6.82
CA THR A 105 2.91 -4.71 -7.65
C THR A 105 3.88 -4.76 -8.84
N HIS A 106 3.54 -4.04 -9.89
CA HIS A 106 4.44 -3.80 -11.03
C HIS A 106 5.16 -2.43 -10.93
N ASN A 107 4.88 -1.63 -9.91
CA ASN A 107 5.49 -0.32 -9.73
C ASN A 107 6.81 -0.42 -8.96
N ILE A 108 7.93 -0.37 -9.70
CA ILE A 108 9.28 -0.47 -9.13
C ILE A 108 9.58 0.67 -8.14
N GLY A 109 9.01 1.86 -8.33
CA GLY A 109 9.16 2.98 -7.39
C GLY A 109 8.57 2.64 -6.02
N VAL A 110 7.39 2.03 -5.99
CA VAL A 110 6.74 1.56 -4.77
C VAL A 110 7.55 0.43 -4.12
N VAL A 111 8.02 -0.54 -4.94
CA VAL A 111 8.88 -1.63 -4.45
C VAL A 111 10.14 -1.08 -3.78
N ARG A 112 10.87 -0.15 -4.44
CA ARG A 112 12.09 0.46 -3.89
C ARG A 112 11.86 1.19 -2.57
N MET A 113 10.68 1.79 -2.40
CA MET A 113 10.32 2.53 -1.20
C MET A 113 9.91 1.63 -0.03
N MET A 114 9.26 0.50 -0.31
CA MET A 114 8.56 -0.28 0.70
C MET A 114 9.21 -1.63 1.04
N ALA A 115 9.86 -2.28 0.07
CA ALA A 115 10.26 -3.67 0.21
C ALA A 115 11.64 -3.81 0.87
N ASP A 116 11.76 -4.73 1.82
CA ASP A 116 13.03 -5.19 2.36
C ASP A 116 13.64 -6.28 1.45
N ARG A 117 12.78 -7.12 0.87
CA ARG A 117 13.15 -8.21 -0.04
C ARG A 117 12.20 -8.26 -1.24
N ILE A 118 12.73 -8.68 -2.37
CA ILE A 118 11.99 -8.79 -3.64
C ILE A 118 12.04 -10.22 -4.14
N LEU A 119 10.92 -10.65 -4.68
CA LEU A 119 10.78 -11.86 -5.47
C LEU A 119 10.22 -11.46 -6.83
N VAL A 120 10.98 -11.68 -7.89
CA VAL A 120 10.55 -11.40 -9.28
C VAL A 120 9.97 -12.66 -9.87
N LEU A 121 8.74 -12.55 -10.38
CA LEU A 121 8.00 -13.64 -11.01
C LEU A 121 7.80 -13.37 -12.51
N GLN A 122 7.96 -14.41 -13.31
CA GLN A 122 7.57 -14.42 -14.72
C GLN A 122 6.99 -15.80 -15.09
N ASN A 123 5.77 -15.82 -15.60
CA ASN A 123 5.07 -17.05 -16.01
C ASN A 123 5.05 -18.10 -14.88
N GLY A 124 4.79 -17.68 -13.64
CA GLY A 124 4.74 -18.55 -12.46
C GLY A 124 6.12 -19.05 -11.96
N GLN A 125 7.23 -18.62 -12.57
CA GLN A 125 8.58 -19.02 -12.18
C GLN A 125 9.31 -17.86 -11.48
N VAL A 126 10.03 -18.19 -10.41
CA VAL A 126 10.93 -17.24 -9.75
C VAL A 126 12.12 -16.96 -10.65
N ARG A 127 12.35 -15.69 -10.98
CA ARG A 127 13.46 -15.20 -11.79
C ARG A 127 14.59 -14.66 -10.94
N ASP A 128 14.23 -13.89 -9.94
CA ASP A 128 15.20 -13.32 -9.00
C ASP A 128 14.59 -13.26 -7.60
N TYR A 129 15.43 -13.36 -6.56
CA TYR A 129 15.04 -13.24 -5.17
C TYR A 129 16.22 -12.75 -4.33
N GLY A 130 16.00 -11.73 -3.50
CA GLY A 130 17.06 -11.19 -2.66
C GLY A 130 16.66 -9.93 -1.91
N ALA A 131 17.63 -9.24 -1.33
CA ALA A 131 17.45 -7.90 -0.78
C ALA A 131 17.08 -6.92 -1.88
N THR A 132 16.32 -5.89 -1.54
CA THR A 132 15.80 -4.90 -2.52
C THR A 132 16.91 -4.28 -3.36
N GLU A 133 17.98 -3.81 -2.73
CA GLU A 133 19.12 -3.21 -3.43
C GLU A 133 19.82 -4.20 -4.35
N GLU A 134 20.01 -5.46 -3.89
CA GLU A 134 20.66 -6.50 -4.69
C GLU A 134 19.87 -6.80 -5.96
N VAL A 135 18.55 -6.98 -5.85
CA VAL A 135 17.70 -7.35 -7.00
C VAL A 135 17.48 -6.17 -7.95
N LEU A 136 17.33 -4.94 -7.43
CA LEU A 136 17.05 -3.77 -8.28
C LEU A 136 18.31 -3.21 -8.95
N ASP A 137 19.44 -3.18 -8.25
CA ASP A 137 20.65 -2.53 -8.74
C ASP A 137 21.65 -3.53 -9.36
N HIS A 138 21.60 -4.81 -8.96
CA HIS A 138 22.48 -5.89 -9.44
C HIS A 138 21.70 -7.17 -9.82
N PRO A 139 20.67 -7.06 -10.68
CA PRO A 139 19.84 -8.22 -11.07
C PRO A 139 20.68 -9.31 -11.74
N LYS A 140 20.40 -10.57 -11.39
CA LYS A 140 21.12 -11.73 -11.94
C LYS A 140 20.42 -12.28 -13.18
N ASP A 141 19.10 -12.41 -13.13
CA ASP A 141 18.30 -12.98 -14.22
C ASP A 141 18.16 -12.00 -15.41
N PRO A 142 18.25 -12.47 -16.67
CA PRO A 142 18.07 -11.62 -17.86
C PRO A 142 16.72 -10.91 -17.94
N TYR A 143 15.65 -11.55 -17.47
CA TYR A 143 14.32 -10.93 -17.43
C TYR A 143 14.30 -9.75 -16.45
N THR A 144 14.85 -9.94 -15.25
CA THR A 144 14.94 -8.88 -14.23
C THR A 144 15.78 -7.71 -14.74
N LYS A 145 16.92 -7.99 -15.42
CA LYS A 145 17.74 -6.95 -16.08
C LYS A 145 16.93 -6.13 -17.07
N LYS A 146 16.18 -6.81 -17.95
CA LYS A 146 15.31 -6.15 -18.92
C LYS A 146 14.22 -5.33 -18.24
N LEU A 147 13.59 -5.87 -17.20
CA LEU A 147 12.56 -5.16 -16.42
C LEU A 147 13.13 -3.88 -15.80
N MET A 148 14.30 -3.93 -15.15
CA MET A 148 14.93 -2.77 -14.54
C MET A 148 15.38 -1.74 -15.59
N SER A 149 15.87 -2.17 -16.76
CA SER A 149 16.27 -1.24 -17.83
C SER A 149 15.10 -0.50 -18.46
N SER A 150 13.87 -1.01 -18.36
CA SER A 150 12.66 -0.36 -18.86
C SER A 150 12.09 0.69 -17.90
N VAL A 151 12.58 0.75 -16.68
CA VAL A 151 12.19 1.79 -15.73
C VAL A 151 12.86 3.11 -16.12
N LEU A 152 12.05 4.12 -16.44
CA LEU A 152 12.55 5.46 -16.75
C LEU A 152 13.23 6.06 -15.52
N HIS A 153 14.55 6.14 -15.55
CA HIS A 153 15.30 6.91 -14.57
C HIS A 153 15.19 8.39 -14.97
N LEU A 154 14.31 9.13 -14.30
CA LEU A 154 14.38 10.58 -14.31
C LEU A 154 15.71 10.98 -13.65
N LYS A 155 16.77 11.17 -14.45
CA LYS A 155 18.00 11.82 -13.97
C LYS A 155 17.61 13.19 -13.45
N ARG A 156 17.78 13.41 -12.16
CA ARG A 156 17.75 14.75 -11.59
C ARG A 156 18.81 15.55 -12.35
N ALA A 157 18.39 16.58 -13.09
CA ALA A 157 19.33 17.48 -13.72
C ALA A 157 20.22 18.04 -12.61
N GLU A 158 21.48 17.64 -12.60
CA GLU A 158 22.50 18.31 -11.79
C GLU A 158 22.50 19.77 -12.23
N ASN A 159 22.26 20.67 -11.28
CA ASN A 159 22.37 22.09 -11.50
C ASN A 159 23.76 22.35 -12.09
N GLN A 160 23.83 22.65 -13.38
CA GLN A 160 25.00 23.29 -13.96
C GLN A 160 25.06 24.67 -13.32
N GLU A 161 25.96 24.84 -12.39
CA GLU A 161 26.39 26.14 -11.93
C GLU A 161 26.85 26.93 -13.16
N VAL A 162 26.05 27.94 -13.50
CA VAL A 162 26.45 28.95 -14.48
C VAL A 162 27.51 29.80 -13.80
N ARG A 163 28.73 29.71 -14.30
CA ARG A 163 29.82 30.66 -14.01
C ARG A 163 29.55 31.96 -14.73
#